data_b68708ce73ba42570b31069438a37f36
#
_entry.id   b68708ce73ba42570b31069438a37f36
#
_cell.length_a   1.000
_cell.length_b   1.000
_cell.length_c   1.000
_cell.angle_alpha   90.00
_cell.angle_beta   90.00
_cell.angle_gamma   90.00
#
_symmetry.space_group_name_H-M   'P 1'
#
loop_
_entity.id
_entity.type
_entity.pdbx_description
1 polymer ?
#
loop_
_entity_poly.entity_id
_entity_poly.type
_entity_poly.pdbx_seq_one_letter_code
_entity_poly.pdbx_strand_id
1 'polypeptide(L)'
;GHTLAHAIEKASNRMNHGEAVAVGTALIAGAAVKLGALTQADCDRIVNVLTALGFDLTPPVEVKRLLKEVGKDKKNEDGMLRIVLPVGIGDCEVRPMTMDAFAALF
;
A
#
# COMPACT_ATOMS: atom_id res chain seq x y z
N GLY A 1 0.34 0.16 4.70
CA GLY A 1 0.40 -1.08 3.99
C GLY A 1 -0.64 -2.13 4.35
N HIS A 2 -1.37 -1.98 5.46
CA HIS A 2 -2.27 -3.02 5.92
C HIS A 2 -3.44 -3.29 4.96
N THR A 3 -4.03 -2.25 4.39
CA THR A 3 -5.14 -2.39 3.42
C THR A 3 -4.69 -3.13 2.17
N LEU A 4 -3.55 -2.74 1.61
CA LEU A 4 -2.99 -3.39 0.43
C LEU A 4 -2.44 -4.77 0.75
N ALA A 5 -1.84 -4.96 1.92
CA ALA A 5 -1.35 -6.28 2.35
C ALA A 5 -2.49 -7.29 2.41
N HIS A 6 -3.64 -6.89 2.93
CA HIS A 6 -4.83 -7.75 2.99
C HIS A 6 -5.31 -8.15 1.59
N ALA A 7 -5.34 -7.20 0.66
CA ALA A 7 -5.69 -7.47 -0.73
C ALA A 7 -4.68 -8.41 -1.39
N ILE A 8 -3.39 -8.23 -1.13
CA ILE A 8 -2.34 -9.10 -1.66
C ILE A 8 -2.51 -10.52 -1.16
N GLU A 9 -2.78 -10.70 0.12
CA GLU A 9 -2.99 -12.02 0.70
C GLU A 9 -4.20 -12.73 0.08
N LYS A 10 -5.27 -12.00 -0.21
CA LYS A 10 -6.46 -12.56 -0.88
C LYS A 10 -6.21 -12.90 -2.34
N ALA A 11 -5.38 -12.12 -3.01
CA ALA A 11 -5.10 -12.32 -4.44
C ALA A 11 -4.06 -13.39 -4.71
N SER A 12 -3.24 -13.73 -3.72
CA SER A 12 -2.14 -14.69 -3.90
C SER A 12 -1.92 -15.52 -2.64
N ASN A 13 -1.91 -16.84 -2.79
CA ASN A 13 -1.63 -17.78 -1.72
C ASN A 13 -0.12 -18.06 -1.56
N ARG A 14 0.71 -17.47 -2.42
CA ARG A 14 2.15 -17.74 -2.45
C ARG A 14 2.94 -16.89 -1.48
N MET A 15 2.36 -15.80 -1.03
CA MET A 15 3.03 -14.82 -0.21
C MET A 15 2.62 -14.97 1.24
N ASN A 16 3.58 -14.98 2.15
CA ASN A 16 3.27 -14.96 3.58
C ASN A 16 2.87 -13.53 4.00
N HIS A 17 2.39 -13.39 5.23
CA HIS A 17 1.92 -12.09 5.74
C HIS A 17 3.02 -11.03 5.71
N GLY A 18 4.23 -11.36 6.13
CA GLY A 18 5.36 -10.42 6.14
C GLY A 18 5.72 -9.92 4.75
N GLU A 19 5.73 -10.81 3.77
CA GLU A 19 5.98 -10.45 2.37
C GLU A 19 4.88 -9.54 1.82
N ALA A 20 3.61 -9.85 2.12
CA ALA A 20 2.47 -9.03 1.71
C ALA A 20 2.53 -7.63 2.32
N VAL A 21 2.91 -7.51 3.59
CA VAL A 21 3.09 -6.23 4.27
C VAL A 21 4.22 -5.43 3.61
N ALA A 22 5.34 -6.07 3.27
CA ALA A 22 6.46 -5.39 2.62
C ALA A 22 6.06 -4.81 1.25
N VAL A 23 5.38 -5.59 0.42
CA VAL A 23 4.88 -5.13 -0.89
C VAL A 23 3.88 -4.00 -0.71
N GLY A 24 2.92 -4.17 0.19
CA GLY A 24 1.92 -3.15 0.48
C GLY A 24 2.54 -1.85 0.96
N THR A 25 3.55 -1.93 1.81
CA THR A 25 4.28 -0.76 2.31
C THR A 25 4.99 -0.01 1.18
N ALA A 26 5.64 -0.74 0.28
CA ALA A 26 6.30 -0.12 -0.88
C ALA A 26 5.29 0.58 -1.79
N LEU A 27 4.14 -0.04 -2.04
CA LEU A 27 3.09 0.56 -2.87
C LEU A 27 2.52 1.83 -2.22
N ILE A 28 2.23 1.79 -0.93
CA ILE A 28 1.65 2.95 -0.24
C ILE A 28 2.67 4.09 -0.10
N ALA A 29 3.95 3.78 0.03
CA ALA A 29 4.99 4.80 0.04
C ALA A 29 5.02 5.56 -1.29
N GLY A 30 4.91 4.84 -2.42
CA GLY A 30 4.80 5.46 -3.73
C GLY A 30 3.57 6.34 -3.88
N ALA A 31 2.44 5.89 -3.35
CA ALA A 31 1.19 6.66 -3.35
C ALA A 31 1.34 7.93 -2.50
N ALA A 32 2.00 7.85 -1.35
CA ALA A 32 2.25 9.00 -0.48
C ALA A 32 3.09 10.07 -1.19
N VAL A 33 4.06 9.67 -2.01
CA VAL A 33 4.84 10.60 -2.83
C VAL A 33 3.94 11.33 -3.81
N LYS A 34 3.05 10.63 -4.49
CA LYS A 34 2.10 11.23 -5.43
C LYS A 34 1.17 12.23 -4.75
N LEU A 35 0.79 11.98 -3.51
CA LEU A 35 -0.03 12.90 -2.72
C LEU A 35 0.76 14.10 -2.18
N GLY A 36 2.07 14.10 -2.29
CA GLY A 36 2.92 15.11 -1.68
C GLY A 36 3.08 14.97 -0.17
N ALA A 37 2.67 13.83 0.39
CA ALA A 37 2.76 13.56 1.83
C ALA A 37 4.13 13.02 2.24
N LEU A 38 4.86 12.41 1.32
CA LEU A 38 6.17 11.82 1.56
C LEU A 38 7.14 12.29 0.49
N THR A 39 8.39 12.58 0.86
CA THR A 39 9.41 12.94 -0.13
C THR A 39 9.87 11.70 -0.89
N GLN A 40 10.34 11.90 -2.11
CA GLN A 40 10.90 10.79 -2.91
C GLN A 40 12.11 10.17 -2.19
N ALA A 41 12.94 10.98 -1.56
CA ALA A 41 14.10 10.49 -0.82
C ALA A 41 13.70 9.55 0.31
N ASP A 42 12.66 9.89 1.06
CA ASP A 42 12.17 9.03 2.14
C ASP A 42 11.52 7.76 1.61
N CYS A 43 10.78 7.85 0.49
CA CYS A 43 10.24 6.68 -0.19
C CYS A 43 11.36 5.72 -0.60
N ASP A 44 12.41 6.24 -1.22
CA ASP A 44 13.58 5.45 -1.64
C ASP A 44 14.24 4.76 -0.45
N ARG A 45 14.34 5.44 0.69
CA ARG A 45 14.89 4.85 1.92
C ARG A 45 14.05 3.68 2.41
N ILE A 46 12.72 3.82 2.41
CA ILE A 46 11.79 2.76 2.80
C ILE A 46 11.98 1.54 1.89
N VAL A 47 11.99 1.75 0.58
CA VAL A 47 12.16 0.67 -0.40
C VAL A 47 13.52 0.01 -0.25
N ASN A 48 14.58 0.79 -0.05
CA ASN A 48 15.93 0.26 0.10
C ASN A 48 16.08 -0.59 1.37
N VAL A 49 15.46 -0.18 2.47
CA VAL A 49 15.46 -0.96 3.72
C VAL A 49 14.77 -2.30 3.51
N LEU A 50 13.58 -2.29 2.90
CA LEU A 50 12.83 -3.52 2.63
C LEU A 50 13.60 -4.46 1.71
N THR A 51 14.23 -3.93 0.67
CA THR A 51 15.06 -4.70 -0.25
C THR A 51 16.28 -5.29 0.47
N ALA A 52 16.93 -4.49 1.33
CA ALA A 52 18.09 -4.94 2.11
C ALA A 52 17.73 -6.06 3.09
N LEU A 53 16.48 -6.08 3.57
CA LEU A 53 15.98 -7.15 4.43
C LEU A 53 15.65 -8.44 3.66
N GLY A 54 15.78 -8.42 2.34
CA GLY A 54 15.58 -9.60 1.50
C GLY A 54 14.18 -9.74 0.89
N PHE A 55 13.32 -8.73 1.03
CA PHE A 55 11.98 -8.79 0.43
C PHE A 55 12.02 -8.50 -1.06
N ASP A 56 11.27 -9.30 -1.81
CA ASP A 56 10.95 -8.99 -3.21
C ASP A 56 9.68 -8.14 -3.21
N LEU A 57 9.80 -6.91 -3.66
CA LEU A 57 8.71 -5.94 -3.62
C LEU A 57 7.84 -5.94 -4.87
N THR A 58 8.04 -6.91 -5.76
CA THR A 58 7.21 -7.07 -6.96
C THR A 58 5.82 -7.55 -6.55
N PRO A 59 4.74 -6.84 -6.91
CA PRO A 59 3.39 -7.32 -6.63
C PRO A 59 3.14 -8.68 -7.29
N PRO A 60 2.48 -9.62 -6.60
CA PRO A 60 2.22 -10.96 -7.15
C PRO A 60 1.18 -10.96 -8.27
N VAL A 61 0.37 -9.89 -8.36
CA VAL A 61 -0.66 -9.70 -9.37
C VAL A 61 -0.68 -8.23 -9.76
N GLU A 62 -1.41 -7.90 -10.84
CA GLU A 62 -1.53 -6.51 -11.27
C GLU A 62 -2.16 -5.65 -10.19
N VAL A 63 -1.70 -4.41 -10.08
CA VAL A 63 -2.21 -3.44 -9.10
C VAL A 63 -3.72 -3.23 -9.26
N LYS A 64 -4.24 -3.22 -10.49
CA LYS A 64 -5.67 -3.12 -10.76
C LYS A 64 -6.47 -4.19 -10.03
N ARG A 65 -5.94 -5.42 -9.97
CA ARG A 65 -6.59 -6.52 -9.29
C ARG A 65 -6.57 -6.33 -7.78
N LEU A 66 -5.47 -5.79 -7.25
CA LEU A 66 -5.38 -5.46 -5.83
C LEU A 66 -6.41 -4.39 -5.45
N LEU A 67 -6.57 -3.38 -6.30
CA LEU A 67 -7.56 -2.32 -6.08
C LEU A 67 -8.98 -2.85 -6.10
N LYS A 68 -9.28 -3.83 -6.96
CA LYS A 68 -10.57 -4.53 -6.95
C LYS A 68 -10.85 -5.21 -5.62
N GLU A 69 -9.86 -5.89 -5.07
CA GLU A 69 -10.00 -6.57 -3.77
C GLU A 69 -10.25 -5.57 -2.64
N VAL A 70 -9.54 -4.44 -2.65
CA VAL A 70 -9.76 -3.35 -1.69
C VAL A 70 -11.19 -2.84 -1.80
N GLY A 71 -11.68 -2.61 -3.02
CA GLY A 71 -13.05 -2.15 -3.26
C GLY A 71 -14.11 -3.10 -2.77
N LYS A 72 -13.89 -4.40 -2.92
CA LYS A 72 -14.84 -5.43 -2.42
C LYS A 72 -14.97 -5.37 -0.90
N ASP A 73 -13.86 -5.20 -0.20
CA ASP A 73 -13.86 -5.14 1.27
C ASP A 73 -14.60 -3.90 1.78
N LYS A 74 -14.67 -2.83 0.98
CA LYS A 74 -15.26 -1.55 1.37
C LYS A 74 -16.73 -1.39 0.97
N LYS A 75 -17.30 -2.32 0.22
CA LYS A 75 -18.70 -2.24 -0.21
C LYS A 75 -19.69 -2.20 0.95
N ASN A 76 -19.35 -2.80 2.07
CA ASN A 76 -20.21 -2.90 3.24
C ASN A 76 -19.96 -1.78 4.26
N GLU A 77 -19.13 -0.80 3.91
CA GLU A 77 -18.79 0.34 4.76
C GLU A 77 -19.31 1.63 4.14
N ASP A 78 -18.95 2.76 4.71
CA ASP A 78 -19.39 4.09 4.28
C ASP A 78 -18.76 4.58 2.96
N GLY A 79 -18.01 3.73 2.28
CA GLY A 79 -17.34 4.07 1.04
C GLY A 79 -16.03 4.82 1.22
N MET A 80 -15.64 5.12 2.44
CA MET A 80 -14.38 5.80 2.74
C MET A 80 -13.33 4.81 3.20
N LEU A 81 -12.12 4.94 2.62
CA LEU A 81 -10.94 4.22 3.06
C LEU A 81 -10.18 5.08 4.07
N ARG A 82 -9.74 4.47 5.13
CA ARG A 82 -8.83 5.12 6.08
C ARG A 82 -7.43 4.58 5.84
N ILE A 83 -6.66 5.36 5.10
CA ILE A 83 -5.33 4.93 4.63
C ILE A 83 -4.27 5.45 5.59
N VAL A 84 -3.44 4.54 6.07
CA VAL A 84 -2.25 4.92 6.86
C VAL A 84 -1.13 5.23 5.88
N LEU A 85 -0.76 6.50 5.80
CA LEU A 85 0.28 6.98 4.88
C LEU A 85 1.57 7.26 5.65
N PRO A 86 2.72 6.80 5.16
CA PRO A 86 3.98 7.30 5.69
C PRO A 86 4.18 8.76 5.28
N VAL A 87 4.50 9.61 6.25
CA VAL A 87 4.76 11.03 6.00
C VAL A 87 6.21 11.39 6.31
N GLY A 88 6.97 10.42 6.78
CA GLY A 88 8.41 10.52 7.05
C GLY A 88 8.90 9.19 7.56
N ILE A 89 10.19 9.05 7.78
CA ILE A 89 10.75 7.82 8.34
C ILE A 89 10.29 7.70 9.80
N GLY A 90 9.55 6.61 10.07
CA GLY A 90 9.01 6.36 11.41
C GLY A 90 7.79 7.22 11.76
N ASP A 91 7.19 7.91 10.80
CA ASP A 91 6.06 8.79 11.02
C ASP A 91 4.94 8.48 10.03
N CYS A 92 3.70 8.39 10.52
CA CYS A 92 2.54 8.02 9.73
C CYS A 92 1.35 8.92 10.06
N GLU A 93 0.44 9.02 9.10
CA GLU A 93 -0.81 9.76 9.26
C GLU A 93 -1.96 8.92 8.69
N VAL A 94 -3.12 8.96 9.34
CA VAL A 94 -4.33 8.33 8.80
C VAL A 94 -5.07 9.38 7.97
N ARG A 95 -5.32 9.06 6.70
CA ARG A 95 -6.01 9.96 5.79
C ARG A 95 -7.22 9.28 5.18
N PRO A 96 -8.44 9.80 5.39
CA PRO A 96 -9.62 9.25 4.74
C PRO A 96 -9.65 9.66 3.27
N MET A 97 -10.05 8.74 2.40
CA MET A 97 -10.23 9.03 0.98
C MET A 97 -11.22 8.07 0.35
N THR A 98 -11.80 8.49 -0.77
CA THR A 98 -12.68 7.61 -1.53
C THR A 98 -11.88 6.55 -2.26
N MET A 99 -12.55 5.47 -2.67
CA MET A 99 -11.92 4.42 -3.48
C MET A 99 -11.36 4.99 -4.78
N ASP A 100 -12.09 5.90 -5.43
CA ASP A 100 -11.64 6.53 -6.68
C ASP A 100 -10.37 7.36 -6.48
N ALA A 101 -10.31 8.14 -5.40
CA ALA A 101 -9.12 8.92 -5.07
C ALA A 101 -7.93 8.00 -4.78
N PHE A 102 -8.14 6.91 -4.07
CA PHE A 102 -7.11 5.93 -3.76
C PHE A 102 -6.59 5.27 -5.04
N ALA A 103 -7.50 4.81 -5.91
CA ALA A 103 -7.13 4.15 -7.17
C ALA A 103 -6.32 5.07 -8.09
N ALA A 104 -6.59 6.38 -8.05
CA ALA A 104 -5.87 7.36 -8.88
C ALA A 104 -4.39 7.49 -8.51
N LEU A 105 -3.96 6.96 -7.37
CA LEU A 105 -2.56 7.01 -6.92
C LEU A 105 -1.69 5.90 -7.52
N PHE A 106 -2.29 4.97 -8.26
CA PHE A 106 -1.58 3.80 -8.78
C PHE A 106 -1.65 3.64 -10.29
#